data_2aad869ca489e963dc484c2af8725a5f
#
_entry.id   2aad869ca489e963dc484c2af8725a5f
#
_cell.length_a   1.000
_cell.length_b   1.000
_cell.length_c   1.000
_cell.angle_alpha   90.00
_cell.angle_beta   90.00
_cell.angle_gamma   90.00
#
_symmetry.space_group_name_H-M   'P 1'
#
loop_
_entity.id
_entity.type
_entity.pdbx_description
1 polymer ?
#
loop_
_entity_poly.entity_id
_entity_poly.type
_entity_poly.pdbx_seq_one_letter_code
_entity_poly.pdbx_strand_id
1 'polypeptide(L)'
;MADFEVHIDLQGRARPIGLARSNRVRGTETILFEYDSTWLDDSDRFSLEPALALTRGTFAPPAGLVTFGSLTDSAPDTWGRRLMQRAERRIAAREGRAVRTLTESDYLLGVADETRLGALRFRWVGEERFEAPIRAGVPALIDLGRLLEITERILRDEETDEDLQLIFAPGSSLGGARPKASVIDQHGSLAIAKFPKETDDYSIETWEEIALRLAKQAGIDTPQHALIEVAGKAVMLSRRFDRDGERRIPFLSAMAMLGAKDGEGGSYPEIVDAIARHGAQGKKDAHALYRRVAFNVLISNVDDHLRNHGFLWLGKAGWSLSPAYDLNPVPADLKARVLTTNIDLDEGTCSIDLLEAAAEYFALTLPQAREIIKEVATVTATWRDTAKAVGARSAEITRMASAFEHDEFKRALAL
;
A
#
# COMPACT_ATOMS: atom_id res chain seq x y z
N MET A 1 -16.41 -17.44 19.51
CA MET A 1 -14.98 -17.05 19.42
C MET A 1 -14.39 -17.82 18.27
N ALA A 2 -13.73 -17.14 17.39
CA ALA A 2 -13.07 -17.77 16.27
C ALA A 2 -11.58 -17.55 16.46
N ASP A 3 -10.84 -18.61 16.78
CA ASP A 3 -9.40 -18.56 16.98
C ASP A 3 -8.72 -19.00 15.69
N PHE A 4 -7.68 -18.28 15.26
CA PHE A 4 -6.90 -18.61 14.09
C PHE A 4 -5.41 -18.46 14.36
N GLU A 5 -4.65 -19.36 13.77
CA GLU A 5 -3.20 -19.37 13.86
C GLU A 5 -2.61 -18.33 12.91
N VAL A 6 -1.61 -17.62 13.40
CA VAL A 6 -0.81 -16.68 12.63
C VAL A 6 0.56 -17.29 12.41
N HIS A 7 0.94 -17.42 11.16
CA HIS A 7 2.24 -17.90 10.72
C HIS A 7 2.97 -16.82 9.95
N ILE A 8 4.28 -16.96 9.82
CA ILE A 8 5.10 -16.13 8.95
C ILE A 8 5.89 -17.02 8.00
N ASP A 9 5.95 -16.63 6.74
CA ASP A 9 6.83 -17.28 5.77
C ASP A 9 8.19 -16.58 5.77
N LEU A 10 9.20 -17.26 6.29
CA LEU A 10 10.58 -16.79 6.21
C LEU A 10 11.39 -17.77 5.37
N GLN A 11 11.94 -17.29 4.27
CA GLN A 11 12.78 -18.08 3.35
C GLN A 11 12.06 -19.33 2.80
N GLY A 12 10.75 -19.21 2.47
CA GLY A 12 9.94 -20.31 1.97
C GLY A 12 9.51 -21.35 3.04
N ARG A 13 9.67 -21.02 4.32
CA ARG A 13 9.22 -21.85 5.43
C ARG A 13 8.21 -21.12 6.29
N ALA A 14 7.00 -21.65 6.37
CA ALA A 14 5.99 -21.15 7.28
C ALA A 14 6.32 -21.57 8.72
N ARG A 15 6.44 -20.59 9.62
CA ARG A 15 6.68 -20.78 11.05
C ARG A 15 5.49 -20.23 11.85
N PRO A 16 4.99 -20.94 12.87
CA PRO A 16 3.97 -20.40 13.75
C PRO A 16 4.56 -19.24 14.55
N ILE A 17 3.83 -18.11 14.58
CA ILE A 17 4.25 -16.93 15.35
C ILE A 17 3.29 -16.57 16.46
N GLY A 18 2.05 -17.04 16.39
CA GLY A 18 1.09 -16.77 17.44
C GLY A 18 -0.33 -17.21 17.11
N LEU A 19 -1.19 -16.90 18.06
CA LEU A 19 -2.61 -17.16 18.00
C LEU A 19 -3.38 -15.83 18.07
N ALA A 20 -4.28 -15.62 17.14
CA ALA A 20 -5.22 -14.50 17.15
C ALA A 20 -6.60 -14.99 17.60
N ARG A 21 -7.20 -14.29 18.56
CA ARG A 21 -8.51 -14.62 19.14
C ARG A 21 -9.50 -13.51 18.86
N SER A 22 -10.49 -13.78 18.01
CA SER A 22 -11.61 -12.87 17.76
C SER A 22 -12.58 -12.94 18.92
N ASN A 23 -12.74 -11.84 19.63
CA ASN A 23 -13.67 -11.68 20.72
C ASN A 23 -14.75 -10.67 20.33
N ARG A 24 -16.03 -11.03 20.49
CA ARG A 24 -17.19 -10.20 20.15
C ARG A 24 -17.96 -9.84 21.39
N VAL A 25 -18.03 -8.56 21.69
CA VAL A 25 -18.82 -8.02 22.82
C VAL A 25 -19.79 -6.96 22.30
N ARG A 26 -21.07 -7.19 22.45
CA ARG A 26 -22.14 -6.26 22.02
C ARG A 26 -22.06 -5.85 20.55
N GLY A 27 -21.64 -6.77 19.68
CA GLY A 27 -21.53 -6.51 18.24
C GLY A 27 -20.18 -5.90 17.80
N THR A 28 -19.35 -5.47 18.72
CA THR A 28 -18.00 -4.98 18.44
C THR A 28 -16.99 -6.11 18.53
N GLU A 29 -16.17 -6.28 17.51
CA GLU A 29 -15.08 -7.24 17.48
C GLU A 29 -13.80 -6.61 18.04
N THR A 30 -13.00 -7.42 18.73
CA THR A 30 -11.62 -7.12 19.10
C THR A 30 -10.80 -8.39 18.89
N ILE A 31 -9.69 -8.28 18.16
CA ILE A 31 -8.78 -9.40 17.90
C ILE A 31 -7.57 -9.27 18.82
N LEU A 32 -7.49 -10.17 19.80
CA LEU A 32 -6.36 -10.29 20.70
C LEU A 32 -5.28 -11.14 20.03
N PHE A 33 -4.02 -10.93 20.41
CA PHE A 33 -2.89 -11.70 19.89
C PHE A 33 -2.01 -12.24 21.02
N GLU A 34 -1.50 -13.45 20.87
CA GLU A 34 -0.54 -14.07 21.77
C GLU A 34 0.57 -14.73 20.95
N TYR A 35 1.82 -14.42 21.26
CA TYR A 35 2.96 -15.07 20.59
C TYR A 35 3.05 -16.55 20.95
N ASP A 36 3.37 -17.38 19.97
CA ASP A 36 3.76 -18.77 20.18
C ASP A 36 5.11 -18.85 20.93
N SER A 37 5.23 -19.79 21.86
CA SER A 37 6.46 -19.97 22.62
C SER A 37 7.65 -20.35 21.73
N THR A 38 7.40 -21.12 20.66
CA THR A 38 8.45 -21.50 19.69
C THR A 38 8.96 -20.28 18.92
N TRP A 39 8.09 -19.31 18.63
CA TRP A 39 8.51 -18.04 18.02
C TRP A 39 9.34 -17.19 18.99
N LEU A 40 8.94 -17.12 20.26
CA LEU A 40 9.68 -16.37 21.26
C LEU A 40 11.08 -16.95 21.54
N ASP A 41 11.28 -18.23 21.25
CA ASP A 41 12.57 -18.92 21.36
C ASP A 41 13.34 -18.97 20.02
N ASP A 42 12.70 -18.55 18.89
CA ASP A 42 13.33 -18.58 17.56
C ASP A 42 14.45 -17.55 17.43
N SER A 43 15.56 -17.93 16.82
CA SER A 43 16.71 -17.05 16.61
C SER A 43 16.44 -15.92 15.61
N ASP A 44 15.46 -16.08 14.71
CA ASP A 44 15.05 -15.11 13.70
C ASP A 44 13.81 -14.30 14.13
N ARG A 45 13.38 -14.46 15.40
CA ARG A 45 12.22 -13.74 15.92
C ARG A 45 12.36 -12.23 15.82
N PHE A 46 11.28 -11.58 15.54
CA PHE A 46 11.15 -10.13 15.60
C PHE A 46 9.71 -9.73 15.97
N SER A 47 9.55 -8.51 16.46
CA SER A 47 8.23 -7.94 16.73
C SER A 47 7.52 -7.60 15.42
N LEU A 48 6.26 -8.05 15.26
CA LEU A 48 5.47 -7.78 14.05
C LEU A 48 5.19 -6.29 13.85
N GLU A 49 5.08 -5.56 14.94
CA GLU A 49 4.92 -4.11 14.99
C GLU A 49 5.34 -3.61 16.37
N PRO A 50 5.60 -2.31 16.56
CA PRO A 50 6.05 -1.77 17.86
C PRO A 50 5.11 -2.06 19.05
N ALA A 51 3.81 -2.17 18.80
CA ALA A 51 2.80 -2.47 19.83
C ALA A 51 2.84 -3.93 20.32
N LEU A 52 3.51 -4.84 19.60
CA LEU A 52 3.60 -6.26 19.91
C LEU A 52 5.00 -6.61 20.43
N ALA A 53 5.29 -6.26 21.68
CA ALA A 53 6.57 -6.61 22.31
C ALA A 53 6.80 -8.14 22.34
N LEU A 54 8.05 -8.60 22.13
CA LEU A 54 8.42 -10.03 22.14
C LEU A 54 8.41 -10.61 23.55
N THR A 55 7.24 -10.71 24.15
CA THR A 55 7.02 -11.25 25.50
C THR A 55 5.85 -12.22 25.52
N ARG A 56 5.82 -13.08 26.52
CA ARG A 56 4.66 -13.95 26.78
C ARG A 56 3.47 -13.13 27.26
N GLY A 57 2.28 -13.56 26.91
CA GLY A 57 1.02 -12.97 27.34
C GLY A 57 0.10 -12.62 26.18
N THR A 58 -1.12 -12.24 26.51
CA THR A 58 -2.12 -11.83 25.54
C THR A 58 -2.10 -10.32 25.38
N PHE A 59 -1.92 -9.86 24.16
CA PHE A 59 -1.93 -8.45 23.78
C PHE A 59 -3.31 -8.03 23.29
N ALA A 60 -3.74 -6.84 23.70
CA ALA A 60 -4.89 -6.15 23.11
C ALA A 60 -4.39 -5.10 22.10
N PRO A 61 -5.12 -4.88 21.00
CA PRO A 61 -4.74 -3.83 20.05
C PRO A 61 -4.77 -2.44 20.72
N PRO A 62 -4.03 -1.47 20.19
CA PRO A 62 -4.07 -0.10 20.67
C PRO A 62 -5.49 0.45 20.77
N ALA A 63 -5.71 1.39 21.66
CA ALA A 63 -7.06 1.95 21.93
C ALA A 63 -7.72 2.47 20.65
N GLY A 64 -8.94 1.99 20.39
CA GLY A 64 -9.72 2.35 19.21
C GLY A 64 -9.40 1.56 17.94
N LEU A 65 -8.46 0.62 17.98
CA LEU A 65 -8.24 -0.35 16.91
C LEU A 65 -8.97 -1.67 17.23
N VAL A 66 -9.47 -2.35 16.19
CA VAL A 66 -10.10 -3.68 16.30
C VAL A 66 -9.04 -4.78 16.34
N THR A 67 -7.92 -4.57 15.66
CA THR A 67 -6.79 -5.49 15.57
C THR A 67 -5.48 -4.72 15.43
N PHE A 68 -4.37 -5.42 15.43
CA PHE A 68 -3.04 -4.88 15.23
C PHE A 68 -2.81 -4.43 13.78
N GLY A 69 -2.01 -3.38 13.60
CA GLY A 69 -1.72 -2.81 12.29
C GLY A 69 -1.07 -3.80 11.33
N SER A 70 -0.13 -4.62 11.83
CA SER A 70 0.53 -5.69 11.06
C SER A 70 -0.44 -6.73 10.51
N LEU A 71 -1.50 -7.05 11.25
CA LEU A 71 -2.58 -7.92 10.78
C LEU A 71 -3.47 -7.19 9.78
N THR A 72 -3.80 -5.92 10.05
CA THR A 72 -4.61 -5.07 9.15
C THR A 72 -3.94 -4.89 7.78
N ASP A 73 -2.63 -4.72 7.74
CA ASP A 73 -1.87 -4.63 6.47
C ASP A 73 -2.00 -5.90 5.61
N SER A 74 -2.27 -7.05 6.24
CA SER A 74 -2.52 -8.33 5.57
C SER A 74 -3.99 -8.55 5.18
N ALA A 75 -4.91 -7.66 5.61
CA ALA A 75 -6.32 -7.68 5.25
C ALA A 75 -6.54 -6.97 3.90
N PRO A 76 -7.71 -7.12 3.25
CA PRO A 76 -7.98 -6.47 1.99
C PRO A 76 -8.14 -4.95 2.18
N ASP A 77 -7.75 -4.20 1.16
CA ASP A 77 -8.00 -2.78 1.06
C ASP A 77 -9.50 -2.44 0.86
N THR A 78 -9.82 -1.16 0.72
CA THR A 78 -11.21 -0.70 0.53
C THR A 78 -11.87 -1.34 -0.68
N TRP A 79 -11.14 -1.53 -1.80
CA TRP A 79 -11.65 -2.21 -2.98
C TRP A 79 -11.95 -3.68 -2.68
N GLY A 80 -11.01 -4.42 -2.13
CA GLY A 80 -11.19 -5.82 -1.74
C GLY A 80 -12.33 -6.02 -0.74
N ARG A 81 -12.47 -5.15 0.25
CA ARG A 81 -13.59 -5.18 1.21
C ARG A 81 -14.94 -5.01 0.52
N ARG A 82 -15.06 -4.10 -0.46
CA ARG A 82 -16.28 -3.95 -1.27
C ARG A 82 -16.62 -5.22 -2.05
N LEU A 83 -15.61 -5.87 -2.63
CA LEU A 83 -15.82 -7.15 -3.34
C LEU A 83 -16.33 -8.23 -2.38
N MET A 84 -15.76 -8.36 -1.18
CA MET A 84 -16.23 -9.31 -0.16
C MET A 84 -17.66 -9.04 0.28
N GLN A 85 -18.03 -7.78 0.49
CA GLN A 85 -19.40 -7.40 0.83
C GLN A 85 -20.39 -7.76 -0.30
N ARG A 86 -20.00 -7.58 -1.57
CA ARG A 86 -20.82 -7.99 -2.72
C ARG A 86 -20.99 -9.51 -2.78
N ALA A 87 -19.89 -10.25 -2.59
CA ALA A 87 -19.93 -11.71 -2.54
C ALA A 87 -20.86 -12.21 -1.42
N GLU A 88 -20.80 -11.62 -0.23
CA GLU A 88 -21.69 -11.97 0.89
C GLU A 88 -23.16 -11.71 0.54
N ARG A 89 -23.51 -10.58 -0.10
CA ARG A 89 -24.89 -10.30 -0.53
C ARG A 89 -25.41 -11.36 -1.51
N ARG A 90 -24.60 -11.79 -2.46
CA ARG A 90 -24.97 -12.83 -3.44
C ARG A 90 -25.12 -14.20 -2.80
N ILE A 91 -24.20 -14.56 -1.90
CA ILE A 91 -24.28 -15.82 -1.14
C ILE A 91 -25.55 -15.82 -0.30
N ALA A 92 -25.83 -14.74 0.43
CA ALA A 92 -27.03 -14.63 1.27
C ALA A 92 -28.33 -14.75 0.45
N ALA A 93 -28.39 -14.10 -0.73
CA ALA A 93 -29.53 -14.20 -1.64
C ALA A 93 -29.72 -15.63 -2.16
N ARG A 94 -28.65 -16.32 -2.55
CA ARG A 94 -28.71 -17.72 -3.01
C ARG A 94 -29.15 -18.69 -1.91
N GLU A 95 -28.69 -18.44 -0.68
CA GLU A 95 -29.02 -19.27 0.48
C GLU A 95 -30.34 -18.88 1.14
N GLY A 96 -31.02 -17.83 0.67
CA GLY A 96 -32.27 -17.34 1.25
C GLY A 96 -32.16 -16.84 2.69
N ARG A 97 -31.00 -16.36 3.08
CA ARG A 97 -30.71 -15.81 4.43
C ARG A 97 -30.46 -14.30 4.42
N ALA A 98 -30.54 -13.70 5.59
CA ALA A 98 -30.17 -12.31 5.76
C ALA A 98 -28.65 -12.10 5.48
N VAL A 99 -28.32 -10.95 4.89
CA VAL A 99 -26.93 -10.51 4.68
C VAL A 99 -26.27 -10.27 6.05
N ARG A 100 -25.14 -10.88 6.30
CA ARG A 100 -24.37 -10.64 7.53
C ARG A 100 -23.41 -9.49 7.37
N THR A 101 -23.14 -8.75 8.43
CA THR A 101 -22.06 -7.78 8.47
C THR A 101 -20.75 -8.53 8.63
N LEU A 102 -19.81 -8.32 7.69
CA LEU A 102 -18.49 -8.90 7.76
C LEU A 102 -17.65 -8.20 8.86
N THR A 103 -16.86 -8.99 9.56
CA THR A 103 -15.98 -8.56 10.63
C THR A 103 -14.53 -8.43 10.15
N GLU A 104 -13.63 -7.88 10.97
CA GLU A 104 -12.21 -7.79 10.62
C GLU A 104 -11.58 -9.18 10.45
N SER A 105 -11.97 -10.17 11.26
CA SER A 105 -11.54 -11.54 11.06
C SER A 105 -12.05 -12.14 9.76
N ASP A 106 -13.30 -11.84 9.34
CA ASP A 106 -13.82 -12.25 8.02
C ASP A 106 -12.98 -11.65 6.88
N TYR A 107 -12.66 -10.35 6.97
CA TYR A 107 -11.81 -9.68 5.97
C TYR A 107 -10.41 -10.26 5.94
N LEU A 108 -9.79 -10.41 7.09
CA LEU A 108 -8.42 -10.93 7.20
C LEU A 108 -8.30 -12.34 6.65
N LEU A 109 -9.20 -13.24 7.01
CA LEU A 109 -9.20 -14.64 6.56
C LEU A 109 -9.73 -14.80 5.13
N GLY A 110 -10.49 -13.83 4.63
CA GLY A 110 -11.04 -13.83 3.28
C GLY A 110 -10.02 -13.53 2.16
N VAL A 111 -8.81 -13.11 2.45
CA VAL A 111 -7.75 -12.88 1.44
C VAL A 111 -7.08 -14.21 1.09
N ALA A 112 -6.92 -14.48 -0.21
CA ALA A 112 -6.17 -15.65 -0.68
C ALA A 112 -4.71 -15.59 -0.20
N ASP A 113 -4.22 -16.69 0.36
CA ASP A 113 -2.88 -16.77 0.94
C ASP A 113 -1.79 -16.36 -0.06
N GLU A 114 -1.89 -16.78 -1.32
CA GLU A 114 -0.91 -16.51 -2.37
C GLU A 114 -0.72 -15.01 -2.63
N THR A 115 -1.80 -14.24 -2.58
CA THR A 115 -1.81 -12.80 -2.92
C THR A 115 -1.72 -11.89 -1.72
N ARG A 116 -1.77 -12.44 -0.51
CA ARG A 116 -1.67 -11.67 0.74
C ARG A 116 -0.40 -10.83 0.79
N LEU A 117 -0.51 -9.59 1.25
CA LEU A 117 0.63 -8.67 1.40
C LEU A 117 1.57 -9.16 2.50
N GLY A 118 2.86 -9.04 2.23
CA GLY A 118 3.91 -9.42 3.18
C GLY A 118 4.04 -10.93 3.33
N ALA A 119 4.49 -11.35 4.49
CA ALA A 119 4.86 -12.73 4.78
C ALA A 119 3.91 -13.42 5.78
N LEU A 120 2.90 -12.73 6.31
CA LEU A 120 1.94 -13.35 7.23
C LEU A 120 1.00 -14.30 6.49
N ARG A 121 0.69 -15.41 7.15
CA ARG A 121 -0.20 -16.46 6.66
C ARG A 121 -1.14 -16.88 7.79
N PHE A 122 -2.38 -17.19 7.46
CA PHE A 122 -3.42 -17.46 8.44
C PHE A 122 -4.11 -18.78 8.14
N ARG A 123 -4.49 -19.51 9.20
CA ARG A 123 -5.34 -20.70 9.11
C ARG A 123 -6.18 -20.86 10.38
N TRP A 124 -7.30 -21.52 10.26
CA TRP A 124 -8.09 -21.88 11.43
C TRP A 124 -7.33 -22.85 12.32
N VAL A 125 -7.56 -22.76 13.62
CA VAL A 125 -6.98 -23.71 14.59
C VAL A 125 -7.41 -25.14 14.25
N GLY A 126 -6.45 -26.03 14.08
CA GLY A 126 -6.67 -27.42 13.72
C GLY A 126 -6.74 -27.71 12.22
N GLU A 127 -6.68 -26.68 11.37
CA GLU A 127 -6.61 -26.87 9.91
C GLU A 127 -5.14 -26.95 9.46
N GLU A 128 -4.87 -27.76 8.44
CA GLU A 128 -3.52 -27.89 7.87
C GLU A 128 -3.24 -26.83 6.78
N ARG A 129 -4.30 -26.34 6.13
CA ARG A 129 -4.18 -25.42 4.98
C ARG A 129 -4.32 -23.98 5.41
N PHE A 130 -3.49 -23.13 4.82
CA PHE A 130 -3.67 -21.69 4.93
C PHE A 130 -4.92 -21.24 4.16
N GLU A 131 -5.56 -20.20 4.66
CA GLU A 131 -6.80 -19.67 4.08
C GLU A 131 -6.58 -19.22 2.63
N ALA A 132 -7.32 -19.85 1.75
CA ALA A 132 -7.39 -19.55 0.33
C ALA A 132 -8.86 -19.73 -0.10
N PRO A 133 -9.72 -18.72 0.14
CA PRO A 133 -11.16 -18.86 -0.02
C PRO A 133 -11.59 -19.20 -1.45
N ILE A 134 -10.70 -19.08 -2.44
CA ILE A 134 -10.99 -19.38 -3.84
C ILE A 134 -9.86 -20.25 -4.43
N ARG A 135 -10.24 -21.34 -5.08
CA ARG A 135 -9.31 -22.31 -5.68
C ARG A 135 -8.82 -21.93 -7.10
N ALA A 136 -9.25 -20.80 -7.63
CA ALA A 136 -9.05 -20.46 -9.04
C ALA A 136 -7.61 -20.05 -9.41
N GLY A 137 -6.72 -19.86 -8.42
CA GLY A 137 -5.35 -19.35 -8.65
C GLY A 137 -5.31 -17.88 -9.06
N VAL A 138 -4.09 -17.35 -9.25
CA VAL A 138 -3.89 -15.95 -9.67
C VAL A 138 -3.94 -15.87 -11.20
N PRO A 139 -4.77 -14.97 -11.80
CA PRO A 139 -4.86 -14.80 -13.24
C PRO A 139 -3.52 -14.37 -13.86
N ALA A 140 -3.26 -14.82 -15.09
CA ALA A 140 -2.11 -14.38 -15.87
C ALA A 140 -2.38 -13.03 -16.58
N LEU A 141 -1.34 -12.36 -17.09
CA LEU A 141 -1.49 -11.11 -17.84
C LEU A 141 -2.41 -11.24 -19.07
N ILE A 142 -2.48 -12.41 -19.69
CA ILE A 142 -3.38 -12.66 -20.82
C ILE A 142 -4.85 -12.46 -20.46
N ASP A 143 -5.17 -12.53 -19.18
CA ASP A 143 -6.54 -12.34 -18.67
C ASP A 143 -6.91 -10.87 -18.39
N LEU A 144 -6.00 -9.91 -18.62
CA LEU A 144 -6.24 -8.50 -18.31
C LEU A 144 -7.49 -7.93 -18.99
N GLY A 145 -7.77 -8.33 -20.24
CA GLY A 145 -8.98 -7.93 -20.94
C GLY A 145 -10.25 -8.36 -20.21
N ARG A 146 -10.27 -9.63 -19.78
CA ARG A 146 -11.38 -10.19 -18.99
C ARG A 146 -11.50 -9.52 -17.62
N LEU A 147 -10.38 -9.26 -16.94
CA LEU A 147 -10.38 -8.58 -15.63
C LEU A 147 -10.86 -7.13 -15.77
N LEU A 148 -10.51 -6.44 -16.85
CA LEU A 148 -11.02 -5.10 -17.14
C LEU A 148 -12.55 -5.11 -17.32
N GLU A 149 -13.09 -6.01 -18.15
CA GLU A 149 -14.54 -6.16 -18.35
C GLU A 149 -15.28 -6.49 -17.04
N ILE A 150 -14.72 -7.39 -16.22
CA ILE A 150 -15.24 -7.74 -14.90
C ILE A 150 -15.28 -6.50 -14.01
N THR A 151 -14.21 -5.73 -13.98
CA THR A 151 -14.12 -4.48 -13.21
C THR A 151 -15.19 -3.49 -13.62
N GLU A 152 -15.44 -3.33 -14.91
CA GLU A 152 -16.48 -2.45 -15.44
C GLU A 152 -17.88 -2.92 -15.02
N ARG A 153 -18.17 -4.23 -15.11
CA ARG A 153 -19.44 -4.77 -14.61
C ARG A 153 -19.63 -4.55 -13.09
N ILE A 154 -18.57 -4.72 -12.31
CA ILE A 154 -18.62 -4.42 -10.87
C ILE A 154 -18.93 -2.95 -10.60
N LEU A 155 -18.35 -2.03 -11.37
CA LEU A 155 -18.60 -0.60 -11.20
C LEU A 155 -20.04 -0.21 -11.58
N ARG A 156 -20.70 -0.99 -12.46
CA ARG A 156 -22.11 -0.80 -12.87
C ARG A 156 -23.10 -1.63 -12.05
N ASP A 157 -22.66 -2.39 -11.03
CA ASP A 157 -23.46 -3.34 -10.26
C ASP A 157 -24.08 -4.47 -11.13
N GLU A 158 -23.38 -4.88 -12.19
CA GLU A 158 -23.80 -5.91 -13.18
C GLU A 158 -22.97 -7.19 -13.10
N GLU A 159 -22.09 -7.32 -12.10
CA GLU A 159 -21.19 -8.46 -11.96
C GLU A 159 -21.95 -9.79 -11.71
N THR A 160 -21.36 -10.90 -12.16
CA THR A 160 -21.82 -12.26 -11.88
C THR A 160 -21.09 -12.88 -10.69
N ASP A 161 -21.54 -14.04 -10.20
CA ASP A 161 -20.82 -14.81 -9.18
C ASP A 161 -19.45 -15.28 -9.69
N GLU A 162 -19.36 -15.64 -10.98
CA GLU A 162 -18.10 -16.02 -11.62
C GLU A 162 -17.12 -14.84 -11.70
N ASP A 163 -17.63 -13.65 -12.00
CA ASP A 163 -16.82 -12.40 -12.02
C ASP A 163 -16.20 -12.15 -10.65
N LEU A 164 -16.99 -12.25 -9.58
CA LEU A 164 -16.50 -12.08 -8.23
C LEU A 164 -15.47 -13.15 -7.87
N GLN A 165 -15.67 -14.41 -8.26
CA GLN A 165 -14.69 -15.47 -8.03
C GLN A 165 -13.35 -15.19 -8.74
N LEU A 166 -13.39 -14.70 -9.97
CA LEU A 166 -12.18 -14.42 -10.76
C LEU A 166 -11.40 -13.20 -10.26
N ILE A 167 -12.08 -12.11 -9.90
CA ILE A 167 -11.41 -10.89 -9.45
C ILE A 167 -11.03 -10.96 -7.97
N PHE A 168 -11.72 -11.82 -7.20
CA PHE A 168 -11.50 -11.97 -5.77
C PHE A 168 -10.35 -12.92 -5.43
N ALA A 169 -10.08 -13.93 -6.29
CA ALA A 169 -8.92 -14.80 -6.13
C ALA A 169 -7.61 -14.01 -5.93
N PRO A 170 -7.46 -12.84 -6.56
CA PRO A 170 -6.30 -11.99 -6.41
C PRO A 170 -6.46 -10.85 -5.40
N GLY A 171 -7.30 -10.96 -4.39
CA GLY A 171 -7.50 -9.90 -3.38
C GLY A 171 -6.17 -9.29 -2.95
N SER A 172 -5.99 -7.97 -3.19
CA SER A 172 -4.79 -7.24 -2.84
C SER A 172 -5.02 -6.45 -1.56
N SER A 173 -4.05 -6.48 -0.67
CA SER A 173 -4.00 -5.64 0.54
C SER A 173 -3.20 -4.34 0.35
N LEU A 174 -2.76 -4.03 -0.88
CA LEU A 174 -1.96 -2.84 -1.19
C LEU A 174 -2.84 -1.61 -1.45
N GLY A 175 -3.45 -1.07 -0.43
CA GLY A 175 -4.02 0.27 -0.30
C GLY A 175 -4.97 0.78 -1.41
N GLY A 176 -6.04 1.47 -1.02
CA GLY A 176 -6.86 2.30 -1.92
C GLY A 176 -8.22 1.73 -2.32
N ALA A 177 -9.08 2.62 -2.87
CA ALA A 177 -10.46 2.35 -3.26
C ALA A 177 -10.64 2.11 -4.77
N ARG A 178 -9.53 2.13 -5.54
CA ARG A 178 -9.57 1.97 -6.99
C ARG A 178 -9.58 0.49 -7.40
N PRO A 179 -10.21 0.15 -8.54
CA PRO A 179 -10.21 -1.19 -9.07
C PRO A 179 -8.79 -1.71 -9.31
N LYS A 180 -8.50 -2.88 -8.79
CA LYS A 180 -7.22 -3.56 -8.99
C LYS A 180 -7.36 -5.06 -8.82
N ALA A 181 -6.42 -5.80 -9.37
CA ALA A 181 -6.32 -7.24 -9.19
C ALA A 181 -4.83 -7.66 -9.11
N SER A 182 -4.55 -8.74 -8.40
CA SER A 182 -3.25 -9.40 -8.50
C SER A 182 -3.20 -10.24 -9.78
N VAL A 183 -2.07 -10.23 -10.46
CA VAL A 183 -1.84 -10.99 -11.69
C VAL A 183 -0.43 -11.57 -11.68
N ILE A 184 -0.21 -12.60 -12.47
CA ILE A 184 1.14 -13.11 -12.74
C ILE A 184 1.66 -12.45 -14.02
N ASP A 185 2.80 -11.76 -13.92
CA ASP A 185 3.43 -11.10 -15.06
C ASP A 185 4.08 -12.11 -16.03
N GLN A 186 4.57 -11.60 -17.17
CA GLN A 186 5.23 -12.40 -18.19
C GLN A 186 6.51 -13.13 -17.72
N HIS A 187 7.02 -12.78 -16.56
CA HIS A 187 8.19 -13.39 -15.93
C HIS A 187 7.84 -14.38 -14.82
N GLY A 188 6.54 -14.66 -14.63
CA GLY A 188 6.05 -15.50 -13.55
C GLY A 188 6.02 -14.82 -12.18
N SER A 189 6.16 -13.49 -12.13
CA SER A 189 6.18 -12.73 -10.89
C SER A 189 4.81 -12.15 -10.56
N LEU A 190 4.49 -12.09 -9.27
CA LEU A 190 3.25 -11.48 -8.80
C LEU A 190 3.29 -9.96 -9.01
N ALA A 191 2.27 -9.42 -9.64
CA ALA A 191 2.08 -8.00 -9.91
C ALA A 191 0.67 -7.55 -9.54
N ILE A 192 0.47 -6.25 -9.44
CA ILE A 192 -0.83 -5.60 -9.26
C ILE A 192 -1.18 -4.93 -10.59
N ALA A 193 -2.35 -5.25 -11.13
CA ALA A 193 -2.96 -4.53 -12.23
C ALA A 193 -3.96 -3.52 -11.65
N LYS A 194 -3.79 -2.22 -11.94
CA LYS A 194 -4.72 -1.14 -11.60
C LYS A 194 -5.52 -0.79 -12.85
N PHE A 195 -6.84 -0.71 -12.71
CA PHE A 195 -7.77 -0.49 -13.81
C PHE A 195 -8.42 0.89 -13.73
N PRO A 196 -8.67 1.53 -14.88
CA PRO A 196 -9.35 2.84 -14.95
C PRO A 196 -10.82 2.72 -14.54
N LYS A 197 -11.37 3.84 -14.05
CA LYS A 197 -12.81 4.02 -13.86
C LYS A 197 -13.37 4.91 -14.98
N GLU A 198 -14.59 4.65 -15.42
CA GLU A 198 -15.28 5.51 -16.41
C GLU A 198 -15.50 6.95 -15.91
N THR A 199 -15.51 7.13 -14.59
CA THR A 199 -15.71 8.43 -13.94
C THR A 199 -14.43 9.22 -13.74
N ASP A 200 -13.27 8.72 -14.20
CA ASP A 200 -12.01 9.42 -14.05
C ASP A 200 -11.92 10.62 -15.01
N ASP A 201 -11.58 11.77 -14.48
CA ASP A 201 -11.42 13.01 -15.27
C ASP A 201 -10.18 12.97 -16.18
N TYR A 202 -9.21 12.11 -15.88
CA TYR A 202 -7.98 11.87 -16.63
C TYR A 202 -7.49 10.45 -16.33
N SER A 203 -6.57 9.93 -17.15
CA SER A 203 -6.03 8.57 -16.94
C SER A 203 -5.08 8.52 -15.75
N ILE A 204 -5.58 8.15 -14.58
CA ILE A 204 -4.78 8.06 -13.35
C ILE A 204 -3.64 7.06 -13.52
N GLU A 205 -3.88 5.93 -14.17
CA GLU A 205 -2.89 4.89 -14.45
C GLU A 205 -1.72 5.43 -15.29
N THR A 206 -2.01 6.26 -16.29
CA THR A 206 -0.98 6.92 -17.11
C THR A 206 -0.16 7.92 -16.30
N TRP A 207 -0.81 8.69 -15.42
CA TRP A 207 -0.12 9.69 -14.62
C TRP A 207 0.65 9.09 -13.45
N GLU A 208 0.22 7.94 -12.91
CA GLU A 208 1.03 7.17 -11.96
C GLU A 208 2.30 6.61 -12.64
N GLU A 209 2.19 6.07 -13.87
CA GLU A 209 3.35 5.64 -14.65
C GLU A 209 4.35 6.78 -14.89
N ILE A 210 3.85 7.96 -15.27
CA ILE A 210 4.70 9.15 -15.47
C ILE A 210 5.40 9.53 -14.17
N ALA A 211 4.67 9.58 -13.06
CA ALA A 211 5.22 9.91 -11.75
C ALA A 211 6.29 8.88 -11.31
N LEU A 212 6.05 7.58 -11.49
CA LEU A 212 7.03 6.54 -11.14
C LEU A 212 8.30 6.61 -12.00
N ARG A 213 8.18 6.95 -13.30
CA ARG A 213 9.36 7.18 -14.14
C ARG A 213 10.18 8.37 -13.67
N LEU A 214 9.53 9.49 -13.36
CA LEU A 214 10.19 10.68 -12.82
C LEU A 214 10.82 10.38 -11.45
N ALA A 215 10.09 9.70 -10.56
CA ALA A 215 10.61 9.31 -9.25
C ALA A 215 11.89 8.47 -9.36
N LYS A 216 11.88 7.46 -10.23
CA LYS A 216 13.08 6.64 -10.49
C LYS A 216 14.27 7.45 -11.02
N GLN A 217 14.02 8.38 -11.95
CA GLN A 217 15.06 9.28 -12.46
C GLN A 217 15.58 10.24 -11.37
N ALA A 218 14.71 10.65 -10.44
CA ALA A 218 15.07 11.48 -9.29
C ALA A 218 15.74 10.69 -8.14
N GLY A 219 16.12 9.41 -8.37
CA GLY A 219 16.82 8.60 -7.38
C GLY A 219 15.91 8.04 -6.28
N ILE A 220 14.59 8.02 -6.50
CA ILE A 220 13.64 7.36 -5.60
C ILE A 220 13.48 5.91 -6.06
N ASP A 221 13.64 4.98 -5.13
CA ASP A 221 13.43 3.57 -5.40
C ASP A 221 11.94 3.30 -5.70
N THR A 222 11.65 2.62 -6.81
CA THR A 222 10.31 2.29 -7.29
C THR A 222 10.23 0.81 -7.68
N PRO A 223 9.08 0.15 -7.57
CA PRO A 223 8.92 -1.20 -8.09
C PRO A 223 9.11 -1.22 -9.60
N GLN A 224 9.32 -2.40 -10.18
CA GLN A 224 9.18 -2.56 -11.63
C GLN A 224 7.73 -2.31 -12.02
N HIS A 225 7.53 -1.44 -13.01
CA HIS A 225 6.20 -1.03 -13.43
C HIS A 225 6.12 -0.89 -14.95
N ALA A 226 4.91 -0.98 -15.49
CA ALA A 226 4.63 -0.79 -16.91
C ALA A 226 3.19 -0.35 -17.12
N LEU A 227 2.98 0.53 -18.10
CA LEU A 227 1.65 0.86 -18.60
C LEU A 227 1.36 -0.04 -19.81
N ILE A 228 0.23 -0.73 -19.79
CA ILE A 228 -0.22 -1.62 -20.86
C ILE A 228 -1.56 -1.11 -21.39
N GLU A 229 -1.73 -1.08 -22.71
CA GLU A 229 -3.02 -0.82 -23.33
C GLU A 229 -3.83 -2.10 -23.46
N VAL A 230 -5.03 -2.12 -22.92
CA VAL A 230 -5.96 -3.23 -22.94
C VAL A 230 -7.32 -2.71 -23.43
N ALA A 231 -7.80 -3.18 -24.56
CA ALA A 231 -9.05 -2.73 -25.18
C ALA A 231 -9.18 -1.18 -25.28
N GLY A 232 -8.07 -0.49 -25.62
CA GLY A 232 -8.02 0.96 -25.73
C GLY A 232 -7.97 1.72 -24.41
N LYS A 233 -7.83 1.04 -23.28
CA LYS A 233 -7.71 1.61 -21.93
C LYS A 233 -6.34 1.34 -21.33
N ALA A 234 -5.81 2.31 -20.60
CA ALA A 234 -4.55 2.18 -19.88
C ALA A 234 -4.72 1.32 -18.63
N VAL A 235 -3.90 0.30 -18.47
CA VAL A 235 -3.81 -0.54 -17.26
C VAL A 235 -2.40 -0.43 -16.73
N MET A 236 -2.25 -0.03 -15.47
CA MET A 236 -0.96 0.09 -14.81
C MET A 236 -0.60 -1.24 -14.14
N LEU A 237 0.56 -1.78 -14.47
CA LEU A 237 1.15 -2.92 -13.79
C LEU A 237 2.25 -2.48 -12.85
N SER A 238 2.23 -2.97 -11.63
CA SER A 238 3.28 -2.78 -10.63
C SER A 238 3.67 -4.12 -10.04
N ARG A 239 4.93 -4.52 -10.21
CA ARG A 239 5.44 -5.77 -9.64
C ARG A 239 5.47 -5.67 -8.10
N ARG A 240 5.08 -6.73 -7.43
CA ARG A 240 5.11 -6.82 -5.98
C ARG A 240 6.56 -6.81 -5.48
N PHE A 241 6.88 -5.85 -4.63
CA PHE A 241 8.20 -5.71 -4.00
C PHE A 241 8.34 -6.53 -2.70
N ASP A 242 7.24 -7.03 -2.17
CA ASP A 242 7.19 -7.95 -1.03
C ASP A 242 7.35 -9.43 -1.46
N ARG A 243 7.80 -9.64 -2.69
CA ARG A 243 8.12 -10.96 -3.26
C ARG A 243 9.48 -10.94 -3.93
N ASP A 244 10.24 -12.02 -3.72
CA ASP A 244 11.49 -12.32 -4.42
C ASP A 244 11.41 -13.79 -4.89
N GLY A 245 10.96 -14.00 -6.13
CA GLY A 245 10.49 -15.28 -6.60
C GLY A 245 9.31 -15.78 -5.75
N GLU A 246 9.42 -16.98 -5.21
CA GLU A 246 8.44 -17.56 -4.29
C GLU A 246 8.60 -17.07 -2.84
N ARG A 247 9.71 -16.41 -2.54
CA ARG A 247 10.01 -15.91 -1.19
C ARG A 247 9.15 -14.71 -0.87
N ARG A 248 8.52 -14.73 0.31
CA ARG A 248 7.79 -13.60 0.87
C ARG A 248 8.71 -12.73 1.72
N ILE A 249 8.50 -11.43 1.67
CA ILE A 249 9.22 -10.45 2.50
C ILE A 249 8.20 -9.82 3.45
N PRO A 250 8.43 -9.86 4.77
CA PRO A 250 7.53 -9.21 5.72
C PRO A 250 7.39 -7.72 5.40
N PHE A 251 6.17 -7.23 5.47
CA PHE A 251 5.79 -5.85 5.16
C PHE A 251 5.07 -5.24 6.37
N LEU A 252 5.28 -3.96 6.59
CA LEU A 252 4.57 -3.15 7.56
C LEU A 252 4.36 -1.74 6.99
N SER A 253 3.13 -1.21 7.03
CA SER A 253 2.87 0.17 6.63
C SER A 253 3.35 1.16 7.69
N ALA A 254 3.60 2.42 7.31
CA ALA A 254 3.89 3.48 8.27
C ALA A 254 2.70 3.67 9.23
N MET A 255 1.48 3.49 8.77
CA MET A 255 0.30 3.54 9.63
C MET A 255 0.37 2.48 10.74
N ALA A 256 0.70 1.23 10.41
CA ALA A 256 0.87 0.17 11.38
C ALA A 256 2.11 0.38 12.28
N MET A 257 3.20 0.88 11.72
CA MET A 257 4.43 1.21 12.44
C MET A 257 4.19 2.28 13.53
N LEU A 258 3.33 3.26 13.24
CA LEU A 258 2.98 4.35 14.16
C LEU A 258 1.79 3.99 15.08
N GLY A 259 1.10 2.88 14.85
CA GLY A 259 -0.12 2.51 15.57
C GLY A 259 -1.28 3.48 15.29
N ALA A 260 -1.26 4.16 14.14
CA ALA A 260 -2.28 5.12 13.74
C ALA A 260 -3.53 4.42 13.19
N LYS A 261 -4.68 5.11 13.25
CA LYS A 261 -5.94 4.65 12.70
C LYS A 261 -6.16 5.20 11.30
N ASP A 262 -7.00 4.49 10.54
CA ASP A 262 -7.43 4.96 9.24
C ASP A 262 -8.20 6.29 9.37
N GLY A 263 -7.79 7.30 8.59
CA GLY A 263 -8.33 8.65 8.65
C GLY A 263 -7.74 9.54 9.75
N GLU A 264 -6.88 9.03 10.63
CA GLU A 264 -6.03 9.86 11.47
C GLU A 264 -4.87 10.43 10.64
N GLY A 265 -4.57 11.71 10.84
CA GLY A 265 -3.40 12.35 10.28
C GLY A 265 -2.11 11.77 10.86
N GLY A 266 -1.00 12.06 10.21
CA GLY A 266 0.34 11.78 10.72
C GLY A 266 1.34 12.68 10.02
N SER A 267 2.59 12.59 10.42
CA SER A 267 3.66 13.42 9.88
C SER A 267 4.87 12.60 9.44
N TYR A 268 5.64 13.13 8.50
CA TYR A 268 6.89 12.50 8.10
C TYR A 268 7.94 12.48 9.22
N PRO A 269 8.05 13.50 10.12
CA PRO A 269 8.88 13.40 11.31
C PRO A 269 8.58 12.20 12.19
N GLU A 270 7.29 11.83 12.39
CA GLU A 270 6.93 10.62 13.12
C GLU A 270 7.40 9.34 12.41
N ILE A 271 7.32 9.31 11.07
CA ILE A 271 7.88 8.19 10.29
C ILE A 271 9.40 8.11 10.47
N VAL A 272 10.11 9.24 10.46
CA VAL A 272 11.56 9.28 10.70
C VAL A 272 11.91 8.76 12.10
N ASP A 273 11.15 9.14 13.10
CA ASP A 273 11.29 8.64 14.47
C ASP A 273 11.15 7.12 14.54
N ALA A 274 10.17 6.56 13.82
CA ALA A 274 10.00 5.12 13.72
C ALA A 274 11.16 4.44 12.99
N ILE A 275 11.66 5.04 11.90
CA ILE A 275 12.87 4.60 11.18
C ILE A 275 14.09 4.62 12.11
N ALA A 276 14.24 5.64 12.96
CA ALA A 276 15.35 5.73 13.89
C ALA A 276 15.33 4.61 14.96
N ARG A 277 14.13 4.21 15.40
CA ARG A 277 13.96 3.20 16.47
C ARG A 277 13.98 1.77 15.95
N HIS A 278 13.43 1.51 14.77
CA HIS A 278 13.15 0.16 14.26
C HIS A 278 13.83 -0.14 12.92
N GLY A 279 14.46 0.86 12.31
CA GLY A 279 15.04 0.77 10.98
C GLY A 279 16.41 0.12 10.94
N ALA A 280 16.65 -0.64 9.87
CA ALA A 280 17.94 -1.24 9.56
C ALA A 280 18.94 -0.22 8.98
N GLN A 281 18.47 0.82 8.33
CA GLN A 281 19.27 1.79 7.58
C GLN A 281 18.91 3.24 7.94
N GLY A 282 18.60 3.52 9.20
CA GLY A 282 18.03 4.73 9.76
C GLY A 282 18.28 6.02 8.97
N LYS A 283 19.55 6.52 8.94
CA LYS A 283 19.89 7.75 8.24
C LYS A 283 19.65 7.69 6.72
N LYS A 284 19.96 6.55 6.09
CA LYS A 284 19.74 6.37 4.65
C LYS A 284 18.25 6.40 4.29
N ASP A 285 17.43 5.72 5.09
CA ASP A 285 15.99 5.66 4.89
C ASP A 285 15.33 7.02 5.18
N ALA A 286 15.81 7.78 6.18
CA ALA A 286 15.36 9.14 6.46
C ALA A 286 15.64 10.08 5.27
N HIS A 287 16.85 10.04 4.70
CA HIS A 287 17.20 10.84 3.52
C HIS A 287 16.39 10.41 2.28
N ALA A 288 16.16 9.10 2.09
CA ALA A 288 15.32 8.60 1.01
C ALA A 288 13.87 9.05 1.17
N LEU A 289 13.35 9.08 2.40
CA LEU A 289 12.02 9.60 2.70
C LEU A 289 11.94 11.10 2.41
N TYR A 290 12.93 11.91 2.81
CA TYR A 290 12.96 13.33 2.48
C TYR A 290 12.89 13.58 0.97
N ARG A 291 13.63 12.81 0.18
CA ARG A 291 13.57 12.87 -1.29
C ARG A 291 12.16 12.57 -1.82
N ARG A 292 11.44 11.63 -1.23
CA ARG A 292 10.03 11.35 -1.59
C ARG A 292 9.11 12.50 -1.22
N VAL A 293 9.29 13.10 -0.04
CA VAL A 293 8.48 14.26 0.39
C VAL A 293 8.70 15.43 -0.57
N ALA A 294 9.95 15.74 -0.92
CA ALA A 294 10.26 16.77 -1.92
C ALA A 294 9.59 16.46 -3.27
N PHE A 295 9.63 15.21 -3.72
CA PHE A 295 8.96 14.79 -4.96
C PHE A 295 7.43 14.95 -4.86
N ASN A 296 6.79 14.49 -3.78
CA ASN A 296 5.35 14.63 -3.56
C ASN A 296 4.91 16.10 -3.59
N VAL A 297 5.67 17.00 -2.96
CA VAL A 297 5.44 18.45 -3.01
C VAL A 297 5.50 18.98 -4.44
N LEU A 298 6.51 18.57 -5.21
CA LEU A 298 6.78 19.07 -6.56
C LEU A 298 5.79 18.56 -7.61
N ILE A 299 5.25 17.35 -7.45
CA ILE A 299 4.24 16.78 -8.36
C ILE A 299 2.80 16.96 -7.84
N SER A 300 2.61 17.62 -6.70
CA SER A 300 1.31 17.76 -6.04
C SER A 300 0.62 16.41 -5.76
N ASN A 301 1.38 15.42 -5.25
CA ASN A 301 0.82 14.14 -4.79
C ASN A 301 0.17 14.32 -3.41
N VAL A 302 -0.97 15.00 -3.36
CA VAL A 302 -1.62 15.45 -2.12
C VAL A 302 -2.33 14.34 -1.34
N ASP A 303 -2.54 13.17 -1.94
CA ASP A 303 -3.20 12.01 -1.31
C ASP A 303 -2.18 11.06 -0.63
N ASP A 304 -0.97 11.55 -0.37
CA ASP A 304 0.11 10.77 0.23
C ASP A 304 -0.13 10.53 1.73
N HIS A 305 -0.83 9.45 2.05
CA HIS A 305 -1.19 9.06 3.41
C HIS A 305 -0.25 7.99 3.98
N LEU A 306 -0.31 7.72 5.28
CA LEU A 306 0.58 6.79 5.98
C LEU A 306 0.60 5.35 5.40
N ARG A 307 -0.45 4.92 4.69
CA ARG A 307 -0.46 3.61 3.99
C ARG A 307 0.36 3.60 2.70
N ASN A 308 0.72 4.77 2.14
CA ASN A 308 1.56 4.88 0.94
C ASN A 308 3.05 4.78 1.26
N HIS A 309 3.40 4.66 2.54
CA HIS A 309 4.74 4.38 3.02
C HIS A 309 4.78 2.99 3.66
N GLY A 310 5.64 2.13 3.15
CA GLY A 310 5.82 0.79 3.66
C GLY A 310 7.25 0.52 4.09
N PHE A 311 7.41 -0.52 4.89
CA PHE A 311 8.70 -1.04 5.33
C PHE A 311 8.79 -2.53 5.01
N LEU A 312 9.99 -2.96 4.62
CA LEU A 312 10.34 -4.35 4.38
C LEU A 312 11.31 -4.83 5.45
N TRP A 313 11.11 -6.04 5.95
CA TRP A 313 11.99 -6.64 6.94
C TRP A 313 13.28 -7.17 6.30
N LEU A 314 14.41 -6.63 6.71
CA LEU A 314 15.74 -7.03 6.26
C LEU A 314 16.45 -8.04 7.20
N GLY A 315 15.68 -8.84 7.90
CA GLY A 315 16.21 -9.77 8.90
C GLY A 315 16.64 -9.05 10.18
N LYS A 316 17.67 -9.56 10.86
CA LYS A 316 18.13 -9.02 12.15
C LYS A 316 18.56 -7.56 12.12
N ALA A 317 18.76 -7.00 10.93
CA ALA A 317 19.08 -5.57 10.77
C ALA A 317 17.89 -4.66 11.07
N GLY A 318 16.64 -5.15 10.92
CA GLY A 318 15.42 -4.38 11.17
C GLY A 318 14.63 -4.07 9.89
N TRP A 319 13.74 -3.10 9.98
CA TRP A 319 12.89 -2.62 8.89
C TRP A 319 13.64 -1.62 8.00
N SER A 320 13.32 -1.56 6.73
CA SER A 320 13.83 -0.55 5.80
C SER A 320 12.71 -0.05 4.90
N LEU A 321 12.81 1.20 4.49
CA LEU A 321 11.81 1.85 3.65
C LEU A 321 11.61 1.05 2.35
N SER A 322 10.35 0.73 2.01
CA SER A 322 10.00 0.03 0.77
C SER A 322 10.23 0.91 -0.47
N PRO A 323 10.23 0.37 -1.68
CA PRO A 323 10.04 1.17 -2.88
C PRO A 323 8.81 2.08 -2.78
N ALA A 324 8.83 3.26 -3.43
CA ALA A 324 7.69 4.17 -3.47
C ALA A 324 6.61 3.64 -4.42
N TYR A 325 5.36 3.79 -4.04
CA TYR A 325 4.19 3.36 -4.80
C TYR A 325 3.05 4.35 -4.60
N ASP A 326 2.04 4.27 -5.47
CA ASP A 326 0.83 5.10 -5.40
C ASP A 326 1.13 6.61 -5.51
N LEU A 327 2.04 6.97 -6.42
CA LEU A 327 2.44 8.34 -6.70
C LEU A 327 1.49 8.95 -7.74
N ASN A 328 0.55 9.77 -7.28
CA ASN A 328 -0.53 10.30 -8.10
C ASN A 328 -0.53 11.83 -8.13
N PRO A 329 -0.02 12.47 -9.20
CA PRO A 329 -0.12 13.92 -9.38
C PRO A 329 -1.58 14.37 -9.44
N VAL A 330 -1.92 15.41 -8.69
CA VAL A 330 -3.30 15.96 -8.65
C VAL A 330 -3.29 17.41 -9.12
N PRO A 331 -4.05 17.76 -10.17
CA PRO A 331 -4.14 19.14 -10.63
C PRO A 331 -4.84 20.03 -9.60
N ALA A 332 -4.43 21.30 -9.52
CA ALA A 332 -4.84 22.24 -8.46
C ALA A 332 -6.33 22.60 -8.47
N ASP A 333 -7.03 22.33 -9.58
CA ASP A 333 -8.49 22.51 -9.69
C ASP A 333 -9.27 21.42 -8.94
N LEU A 334 -8.66 20.29 -8.64
CA LEU A 334 -9.30 19.18 -7.93
C LEU A 334 -9.06 19.19 -6.42
N LYS A 335 -7.86 19.50 -6.00
CA LYS A 335 -7.50 19.55 -4.56
C LYS A 335 -6.48 20.66 -4.27
N ALA A 336 -6.58 21.26 -3.09
CA ALA A 336 -5.55 22.15 -2.58
C ALA A 336 -4.22 21.42 -2.43
N ARG A 337 -3.11 22.14 -2.59
CA ARG A 337 -1.76 21.61 -2.45
C ARG A 337 -1.34 21.50 -0.98
N VAL A 338 -2.00 20.58 -0.28
CA VAL A 338 -1.72 20.20 1.10
C VAL A 338 -1.63 18.68 1.15
N LEU A 339 -0.51 18.14 1.61
CA LEU A 339 -0.31 16.70 1.73
C LEU A 339 -1.18 16.13 2.86
N THR A 340 -1.66 14.92 2.70
CA THR A 340 -2.40 14.20 3.74
C THR A 340 -1.49 13.83 4.92
N THR A 341 -0.22 13.50 4.65
CA THR A 341 0.82 13.34 5.68
C THR A 341 1.56 14.66 5.83
N ASN A 342 1.62 15.19 7.04
CA ASN A 342 2.23 16.49 7.32
C ASN A 342 3.74 16.49 7.07
N ILE A 343 4.25 17.58 6.48
CA ILE A 343 5.68 17.78 6.21
C ILE A 343 6.42 18.10 7.52
N ASP A 344 5.81 18.91 8.37
CA ASP A 344 6.19 19.15 9.76
C ASP A 344 5.24 18.35 10.67
N LEU A 345 5.26 18.54 11.97
CA LEU A 345 4.43 17.77 12.90
C LEU A 345 2.93 17.99 12.67
N ASP A 346 2.49 19.19 12.28
CA ASP A 346 1.10 19.59 12.15
C ASP A 346 0.78 20.37 10.85
N GLU A 347 1.75 20.55 9.95
CA GLU A 347 1.59 21.33 8.71
C GLU A 347 1.95 20.52 7.48
N GLY A 348 1.02 20.41 6.53
CA GLY A 348 1.16 19.65 5.27
C GLY A 348 1.17 20.49 3.99
N THR A 349 1.15 21.83 4.09
CA THR A 349 1.18 22.71 2.91
C THR A 349 2.40 22.43 2.03
N CYS A 350 2.18 22.20 0.74
CA CYS A 350 3.25 21.98 -0.23
C CYS A 350 4.10 23.25 -0.41
N SER A 351 5.14 23.40 0.39
CA SER A 351 6.01 24.59 0.45
C SER A 351 7.49 24.19 0.52
N ILE A 352 8.33 24.89 -0.23
CA ILE A 352 9.79 24.71 -0.16
C ILE A 352 10.33 25.22 1.18
N ASP A 353 9.80 26.31 1.71
CA ASP A 353 10.20 26.83 3.03
C ASP A 353 9.93 25.80 4.13
N LEU A 354 8.78 25.12 4.05
CA LEU A 354 8.43 24.08 5.02
C LEU A 354 9.32 22.85 4.88
N LEU A 355 9.66 22.44 3.65
CA LEU A 355 10.64 21.37 3.41
C LEU A 355 12.02 21.72 3.97
N GLU A 356 12.49 22.95 3.76
CA GLU A 356 13.78 23.43 4.31
C GLU A 356 13.75 23.43 5.85
N ALA A 357 12.67 23.92 6.45
CA ALA A 357 12.50 23.93 7.90
C ALA A 357 12.45 22.51 8.51
N ALA A 358 11.82 21.58 7.81
CA ALA A 358 11.70 20.18 8.26
C ALA A 358 12.99 19.36 8.07
N ALA A 359 14.00 19.84 7.35
CA ALA A 359 15.22 19.09 7.00
C ALA A 359 15.92 18.47 8.21
N GLU A 360 15.93 19.16 9.34
CA GLU A 360 16.60 18.73 10.57
C GLU A 360 16.01 17.43 11.12
N TYR A 361 14.69 17.21 11.00
CA TYR A 361 14.05 15.95 11.39
C TYR A 361 14.61 14.75 10.63
N PHE A 362 15.00 14.96 9.37
CA PHE A 362 15.57 13.91 8.50
C PHE A 362 17.10 13.78 8.64
N ALA A 363 17.70 14.39 9.65
CA ALA A 363 19.15 14.44 9.86
C ALA A 363 19.91 15.05 8.67
N LEU A 364 19.32 16.05 7.99
CA LEU A 364 19.91 16.81 6.91
C LEU A 364 20.28 18.22 7.36
N THR A 365 21.42 18.72 6.88
CA THR A 365 21.71 20.14 6.94
C THR A 365 20.94 20.89 5.85
N LEU A 366 20.70 22.19 6.01
CA LEU A 366 20.01 23.00 5.02
C LEU A 366 20.65 22.93 3.61
N PRO A 367 22.00 22.99 3.45
CA PRO A 367 22.59 22.78 2.13
C PRO A 367 22.29 21.42 1.50
N GLN A 368 22.32 20.34 2.29
CA GLN A 368 21.98 18.99 1.80
C GLN A 368 20.51 18.89 1.40
N ALA A 369 19.61 19.48 2.19
CA ALA A 369 18.19 19.53 1.87
C ALA A 369 17.93 20.27 0.55
N ARG A 370 18.55 21.43 0.37
CA ARG A 370 18.47 22.23 -0.88
C ARG A 370 19.02 21.47 -2.08
N GLU A 371 20.13 20.77 -1.93
CA GLU A 371 20.69 19.92 -2.97
C GLU A 371 19.70 18.84 -3.41
N ILE A 372 19.08 18.11 -2.45
CA ILE A 372 18.06 17.09 -2.75
C ILE A 372 16.86 17.71 -3.45
N ILE A 373 16.33 18.84 -2.94
CA ILE A 373 15.16 19.52 -3.54
C ILE A 373 15.48 19.93 -4.98
N LYS A 374 16.64 20.50 -5.23
CA LYS A 374 17.08 20.95 -6.56
C LYS A 374 17.26 19.78 -7.53
N GLU A 375 17.88 18.68 -7.10
CA GLU A 375 18.02 17.47 -7.90
C GLU A 375 16.66 16.93 -8.33
N VAL A 376 15.74 16.80 -7.37
CA VAL A 376 14.36 16.31 -7.63
C VAL A 376 13.62 17.26 -8.57
N ALA A 377 13.72 18.58 -8.36
CA ALA A 377 13.11 19.58 -9.23
C ALA A 377 13.66 19.53 -10.66
N THR A 378 14.97 19.38 -10.81
CA THR A 378 15.64 19.29 -12.13
C THR A 378 15.10 18.12 -12.94
N VAL A 379 14.97 16.95 -12.32
CA VAL A 379 14.36 15.78 -12.97
C VAL A 379 12.88 16.01 -13.25
N THR A 380 12.14 16.52 -12.27
CA THR A 380 10.69 16.75 -12.42
C THR A 380 10.38 17.76 -13.52
N ALA A 381 11.30 18.70 -13.84
CA ALA A 381 11.15 19.64 -14.96
C ALA A 381 10.97 18.94 -16.32
N THR A 382 11.38 17.68 -16.46
CA THR A 382 11.21 16.89 -17.69
C THR A 382 9.84 16.23 -17.83
N TRP A 383 8.88 16.55 -16.95
CA TRP A 383 7.59 15.88 -16.86
C TRP A 383 6.80 15.88 -18.16
N ARG A 384 6.83 16.99 -18.95
CA ARG A 384 6.12 17.08 -20.22
C ARG A 384 6.68 16.11 -21.26
N ASP A 385 7.98 15.97 -21.33
CA ASP A 385 8.64 15.04 -22.26
C ASP A 385 8.42 13.60 -21.83
N THR A 386 8.45 13.31 -20.53
CA THR A 386 8.10 12.01 -19.97
C THR A 386 6.64 11.68 -20.27
N ALA A 387 5.70 12.63 -20.11
CA ALA A 387 4.29 12.43 -20.41
C ALA A 387 4.05 12.12 -21.91
N LYS A 388 4.70 12.85 -22.81
CA LYS A 388 4.66 12.55 -24.25
C LYS A 388 5.22 11.16 -24.56
N ALA A 389 6.35 10.80 -23.97
CA ALA A 389 7.00 9.50 -24.18
C ALA A 389 6.16 8.32 -23.66
N VAL A 390 5.36 8.54 -22.63
CA VAL A 390 4.39 7.55 -22.10
C VAL A 390 3.14 7.47 -22.98
N GLY A 391 2.83 8.52 -23.77
CA GLY A 391 1.67 8.58 -24.63
C GLY A 391 0.46 9.32 -24.02
N ALA A 392 0.70 10.17 -23.02
CA ALA A 392 -0.37 11.01 -22.47
C ALA A 392 -0.95 11.95 -23.51
N ARG A 393 -2.28 12.14 -23.49
CA ARG A 393 -2.98 12.99 -24.44
C ARG A 393 -2.65 14.47 -24.19
N SER A 394 -2.54 15.26 -25.26
CA SER A 394 -2.18 16.69 -25.17
C SER A 394 -3.12 17.49 -24.25
N ALA A 395 -4.41 17.18 -24.25
CA ALA A 395 -5.38 17.81 -23.35
C ALA A 395 -5.09 17.50 -21.87
N GLU A 396 -4.72 16.25 -21.56
CA GLU A 396 -4.34 15.86 -20.21
C GLU A 396 -3.02 16.50 -19.77
N ILE A 397 -2.02 16.57 -20.67
CA ILE A 397 -0.76 17.28 -20.42
C ILE A 397 -1.01 18.75 -20.08
N THR A 398 -1.95 19.40 -20.79
CA THR A 398 -2.32 20.78 -20.49
C THR A 398 -3.01 20.90 -19.12
N ARG A 399 -3.94 20.02 -18.80
CA ARG A 399 -4.66 20.01 -17.53
C ARG A 399 -3.72 19.76 -16.34
N MET A 400 -2.81 18.82 -16.48
CA MET A 400 -1.87 18.44 -15.42
C MET A 400 -0.76 19.47 -15.20
N ALA A 401 -0.67 20.52 -16.02
CA ALA A 401 0.33 21.58 -15.82
C ALA A 401 0.28 22.18 -14.41
N SER A 402 -0.92 22.37 -13.83
CA SER A 402 -1.07 22.94 -12.49
C SER A 402 -0.54 22.04 -11.36
N ALA A 403 -0.38 20.74 -11.61
CA ALA A 403 0.23 19.83 -10.65
C ALA A 403 1.77 19.98 -10.59
N PHE A 404 2.39 20.45 -11.69
CA PHE A 404 3.85 20.53 -11.83
C PHE A 404 4.37 21.97 -11.96
N GLU A 405 3.61 22.87 -12.57
CA GLU A 405 4.05 24.23 -12.91
C GLU A 405 3.49 25.27 -11.94
N HIS A 406 3.98 25.28 -10.72
CA HIS A 406 3.56 26.18 -9.66
C HIS A 406 4.76 26.96 -9.09
N ASP A 407 4.53 27.97 -8.26
CA ASP A 407 5.59 28.84 -7.77
C ASP A 407 6.60 28.12 -6.90
N GLU A 408 6.20 27.17 -6.08
CA GLU A 408 7.11 26.33 -5.28
C GLU A 408 8.05 25.51 -6.16
N PHE A 409 7.59 25.06 -7.35
CA PHE A 409 8.44 24.39 -8.30
C PHE A 409 9.53 25.33 -8.89
N LYS A 410 9.16 26.56 -9.22
CA LYS A 410 10.12 27.58 -9.68
C LYS A 410 11.17 27.89 -8.61
N ARG A 411 10.72 27.98 -7.34
CA ARG A 411 11.62 28.18 -6.19
C ARG A 411 12.60 27.02 -6.03
N ALA A 412 12.13 25.79 -6.12
CA ALA A 412 12.97 24.60 -6.04
C ALA A 412 14.06 24.56 -7.11
N LEU A 413 13.77 24.98 -8.34
CA LEU A 413 14.77 25.09 -9.41
C LEU A 413 15.78 26.22 -9.18
N ALA A 414 15.41 27.24 -8.43
CA ALA A 414 16.26 28.41 -8.15
C ALA A 414 17.21 28.20 -6.94
N LEU A 415 17.04 27.12 -6.14
CA LEU A 415 17.95 26.77 -5.06
C LEU A 415 19.33 26.41 -5.60
#